data_a44d4c63f34e754f957511ea3f588392
#
_entry.id   a44d4c63f34e754f957511ea3f588392
#
_cell.length_a   1.000
_cell.length_b   1.000
_cell.length_c   1.000
_cell.angle_alpha   90.00
_cell.angle_beta   90.00
_cell.angle_gamma   90.00
#
_symmetry.space_group_name_H-M   'P 1'
#
loop_
_entity.id
_entity.type
_entity.pdbx_description
1 polymer ?
#
loop_
_entity_poly.entity_id
_entity_poly.type
_entity_poly.pdbx_seq_one_letter_code
_entity_poly.pdbx_strand_id
1 'polypeptide(L)' 'MADDFTFSIEKQIGVISQGKGGWQVELNLVSWSGREAKYDIRSWSPDHQKMGKGITMTQKELKTLAQIINSMEN' A
#
# COMPACT_ATOMS: atom_id res chain seq x y z
N MET A 1 15.87 -10.37 18.39
CA MET A 1 15.64 -10.26 17.97
C MET A 1 15.06 -9.77 17.34
N ALA A 2 14.92 -9.63 17.04
CA ALA A 2 14.60 -9.26 16.46
C ALA A 2 13.75 -8.84 15.95
N ASP A 3 13.47 -8.40 15.71
CA ASP A 3 12.77 -7.86 15.22
C ASP A 3 12.34 -8.13 14.14
N ASP A 4 11.83 -8.77 14.06
CA ASP A 4 11.40 -9.26 12.95
C ASP A 4 10.37 -8.46 12.37
N PHE A 5 10.68 -7.64 11.46
CA PHE A 5 9.73 -6.87 10.72
C PHE A 5 9.10 -7.80 9.70
N THR A 6 7.81 -8.04 9.84
CA THR A 6 7.10 -8.91 8.90
C THR A 6 5.90 -8.16 8.33
N PHE A 7 5.39 -8.67 7.23
CA PHE A 7 4.19 -8.12 6.64
C PHE A 7 3.44 -9.20 5.89
N SER A 8 2.17 -8.94 5.67
CA SER A 8 1.33 -9.85 4.89
C SER A 8 0.40 -9.00 4.03
N ILE A 9 0.45 -9.19 2.73
CA ILE A 9 -0.46 -8.49 1.83
C ILE A 9 -1.76 -9.29 1.85
N GLU A 10 -2.76 -8.74 2.54
CA GLU A 10 -4.03 -9.43 2.69
C GLU A 10 -4.87 -9.33 1.44
N LYS A 11 -4.73 -8.26 0.68
CA LYS A 11 -5.49 -8.07 -0.53
C LYS A 11 -4.77 -7.09 -1.44
N GLN A 12 -4.60 -7.47 -2.69
CA GLN A 12 -4.05 -6.57 -3.69
C GLN A 12 -5.23 -5.85 -4.31
N ILE A 13 -5.28 -4.54 -4.16
CA ILE A 13 -6.42 -3.76 -4.62
C ILE A 13 -6.20 -3.21 -6.01
N GLY A 14 -5.04 -2.62 -6.26
CA GLY A 14 -4.79 -2.11 -7.61
C GLY A 14 -3.39 -1.57 -7.79
N VAL A 15 -3.00 -1.46 -9.04
CA VAL A 15 -1.70 -0.91 -9.43
C VAL A 15 -1.93 0.53 -9.84
N ILE A 16 -1.19 1.44 -9.23
CA ILE A 16 -1.33 2.86 -9.52
C ILE A 16 -0.42 3.26 -10.67
N SER A 17 0.80 2.75 -10.67
CA SER A 17 1.74 3.05 -11.76
C SER A 17 2.80 1.97 -11.82
N GLN A 18 3.47 1.90 -12.96
CA GLN A 18 4.54 0.95 -13.16
C GLN A 18 5.84 1.74 -13.35
N GLY A 19 6.89 1.25 -12.73
CA GLY A 19 8.19 1.88 -12.81
C GLY A 19 9.21 0.98 -13.47
N LYS A 20 10.47 1.31 -13.27
CA LYS A 20 11.55 0.56 -13.87
C LYS A 20 11.71 -0.80 -13.22
N GLY A 21 12.17 -1.75 -14.02
CA GLY A 21 12.53 -3.06 -13.48
C GLY A 21 11.37 -3.87 -12.96
N GLY A 22 10.16 -3.55 -13.38
CA GLY A 22 9.00 -4.29 -12.92
C GLY A 22 8.45 -3.84 -11.59
N TRP A 23 9.03 -2.77 -11.01
CA TRP A 23 8.48 -2.23 -9.77
C TRP A 23 7.16 -1.53 -10.07
N GLN A 24 6.26 -1.58 -9.11
CA GLN A 24 4.95 -0.95 -9.27
C GLN A 24 4.56 -0.22 -8.00
N VAL A 25 3.86 0.90 -8.15
CA VAL A 25 3.23 1.55 -7.01
C VAL A 25 1.84 0.94 -6.89
N GLU A 26 1.52 0.42 -5.72
CA GLU A 26 0.29 -0.33 -5.54
C GLU A 26 -0.49 0.15 -4.33
N LEU A 27 -1.79 -0.02 -4.43
CA LEU A 27 -2.68 0.15 -3.27
C LEU A 27 -3.07 -1.25 -2.83
N ASN A 28 -2.73 -1.58 -1.60
CA ASN A 28 -2.98 -2.90 -1.05
C ASN A 28 -3.52 -2.78 0.38
N LEU A 29 -4.09 -3.87 0.86
CA LEU A 29 -4.46 -3.99 2.26
C LEU A 29 -3.37 -4.85 2.89
N VAL A 30 -2.63 -4.29 3.84
CA VAL A 30 -1.42 -4.93 4.38
C VAL A 30 -1.46 -5.00 5.89
N SER A 31 -1.12 -6.15 6.42
CA SER A 31 -0.96 -6.34 7.85
C SER A 31 0.53 -6.24 8.16
N TRP A 32 0.90 -5.29 9.00
CA TRP A 32 2.28 -5.07 9.37
C TRP A 32 2.53 -5.70 10.74
N SER A 33 3.50 -6.59 10.81
CA SER A 33 3.91 -7.24 12.07
C SER A 33 2.73 -7.84 12.83
N GLY A 34 1.82 -8.47 12.07
CA GLY A 34 0.69 -9.15 12.68
C GLY A 34 -0.41 -8.25 13.21
N ARG A 35 -0.33 -6.95 12.93
CA ARG A 35 -1.36 -6.03 13.39
C ARG A 35 -2.52 -6.03 12.43
N GLU A 36 -3.61 -5.37 12.82
CA GLU A 36 -4.77 -5.23 11.98
C GLU A 36 -4.37 -4.61 10.65
N ALA A 37 -4.89 -5.15 9.57
CA ALA A 37 -4.51 -4.70 8.23
C ALA A 37 -4.98 -3.28 7.98
N LYS A 38 -4.15 -2.53 7.27
CA LYS A 38 -4.46 -1.15 6.89
C LYS A 38 -4.19 -0.99 5.41
N TYR A 39 -4.73 0.06 4.85
CA TYR A 39 -4.48 0.35 3.44
C TYR A 39 -3.11 0.98 3.29
N ASP A 40 -2.46 0.65 2.20
CA ASP A 40 -1.07 1.03 2.02
C ASP A 40 -0.81 1.36 0.55
N ILE A 41 -0.11 2.47 0.32
CA ILE A 41 0.29 2.86 -1.01
C ILE A 41 1.81 2.96 -0.98
N ARG A 42 2.47 2.12 -1.76
CA ARG A 42 3.93 2.17 -1.89
C ARG A 42 4.38 1.40 -3.11
N SER A 43 5.66 1.51 -3.43
CA SER A 43 6.22 0.75 -4.53
C SER A 43 6.67 -0.61 -4.03
N TRP A 44 6.52 -1.60 -4.89
CA TRP A 44 6.88 -2.98 -4.60
C TRP A 44 7.71 -3.54 -5.74
N SER A 45 8.67 -4.39 -5.38
CA SER A 45 9.43 -5.13 -6.37
C SER A 45 8.52 -6.18 -7.03
N PRO A 46 8.90 -6.71 -8.20
CA PRO A 46 8.07 -7.68 -8.90
C PRO A 46 7.67 -8.88 -8.04
N ASP A 47 8.56 -9.35 -7.18
CA ASP A 47 8.28 -10.51 -6.34
C ASP A 47 7.69 -10.12 -5.00
N HIS A 48 7.46 -8.83 -4.76
CA HIS A 48 6.90 -8.30 -3.51
C HIS A 48 7.75 -8.63 -2.28
N GLN A 49 9.04 -8.89 -2.48
CA GLN A 49 9.95 -9.13 -1.37
C GLN A 49 10.60 -7.83 -0.89
N LYS A 50 10.66 -6.83 -1.75
CA LYS A 50 11.25 -5.55 -1.41
C LYS A 50 10.22 -4.46 -1.63
N MET A 51 10.33 -3.40 -0.87
CA MET A 51 9.38 -2.30 -0.95
C MET A 51 10.10 -0.98 -0.78
N GLY A 52 9.53 0.06 -1.35
CA GLY A 52 10.01 1.40 -1.19
C GLY A 52 9.24 2.12 -0.10
N LYS A 53 9.42 3.42 -0.05
CA LYS A 53 8.69 4.24 0.91
C LYS A 53 7.24 4.30 0.51
N GLY A 54 6.39 4.49 1.47
CA GLY A 54 4.97 4.57 1.20
C GLY A 54 4.23 5.15 2.39
N ILE A 55 2.93 5.11 2.29
CA ILE A 55 2.07 5.65 3.33
C ILE A 55 1.02 4.61 3.66
N THR A 56 0.77 4.46 4.95
CA THR A 56 -0.23 3.55 5.47
C THR A 56 -1.37 4.39 6.03
N MET A 57 -2.59 3.98 5.77
CA MET A 57 -3.73 4.76 6.22
C MET A 57 -4.88 3.85 6.64
N THR A 58 -5.72 4.39 7.53
CA THR A 58 -6.89 3.66 7.97
C THR A 58 -7.94 3.68 6.88
N GLN A 59 -8.98 2.85 7.05
CA GLN A 59 -10.09 2.84 6.12
C GLN A 59 -10.76 4.21 6.08
N LYS A 60 -10.87 4.87 7.22
CA LYS A 60 -11.49 6.17 7.29
C LYS A 60 -10.68 7.20 6.50
N GLU A 61 -9.36 7.15 6.66
CA GLU A 61 -8.49 8.06 5.93
C GLU A 61 -8.57 7.81 4.43
N LEU A 62 -8.64 6.56 4.02
CA LEU A 62 -8.74 6.23 2.60
C LEU A 62 -10.05 6.76 2.02
N LYS A 63 -11.14 6.65 2.77
CA LYS A 63 -12.43 7.17 2.32
C LYS A 63 -12.38 8.68 2.14
N THR A 64 -11.75 9.37 3.08
CA THR A 64 -11.61 10.82 2.97
C THR A 64 -10.76 11.19 1.76
N LEU A 65 -9.69 10.44 1.53
CA LEU A 65 -8.84 10.69 0.36
C LEU A 65 -9.65 10.50 -0.93
N ALA A 66 -10.48 9.46 -0.99
CA ALA A 66 -11.30 9.22 -2.17
C ALA A 66 -12.27 10.39 -2.41
N GLN A 67 -12.82 10.95 -1.35
CA GLN A 67 -13.72 12.09 -1.48
C GLN A 67 -12.99 13.32 -2.00
N ILE A 68 -11.77 13.53 -1.53
CA ILE A 68 -10.96 14.64 -1.99
C ILE A 68 -10.65 14.49 -3.47
N ILE A 69 -10.27 13.29 -3.88
CA ILE A 69 -9.94 13.03 -5.27
C ILE A 69 -11.16 13.24 -6.16
N ASN A 70 -12.32 12.77 -5.72
CA ASN A 70 -13.54 12.95 -6.50
C ASN A 70 -13.91 14.43 -6.64
N SER A 71 -13.63 15.24 -5.63
CA SER A 71 -13.96 16.65 -5.71
C SER A 71 -12.99 17.43 -6.59
N MET A 72 -11.84 16.87 -6.87
CA MET A 72 -10.87 17.52 -7.75
C MET A 72 -11.27 17.41 -9.21
N GLU A 73 -12.16 16.48 -9.50
CA GLU A 73 -12.45 16.22 -10.80
C GLU A 73 -13.10 17.19 -11.46
N ASN A 74 -13.13 17.71 -11.93
CA ASN A 74 -13.77 18.59 -12.50
C ASN A 74 -13.99 19.24 -12.72
#